data_999b87f49b195c84a4cb59cb8c29a33d
#
_entry.id   999b87f49b195c84a4cb59cb8c29a33d
#
_cell.length_a   1.000
_cell.length_b   1.000
_cell.length_c   1.000
_cell.angle_alpha   90.00
_cell.angle_beta   90.00
_cell.angle_gamma   90.00
#
_symmetry.space_group_name_H-M   'P 1'
#
loop_
_entity.id
_entity.type
_entity.pdbx_description
1 polymer ?
#
loop_
_entity_poly.entity_id
_entity_poly.type
_entity_poly.pdbx_seq_one_letter_code
_entity_poly.pdbx_strand_id
1 'polypeptide(L)'
;MVDETLSGALCSDNILCFHLPEAYMPNVYALYFNNPIIKSLITRLARGSVQQRLNQETLREVLVPYINDSVQTLIDQKVASSFNLREKSEHILAIVIRTVEMAIEQGEDAALAWLKDKVE
;
A
#
# COMPACT_ATOMS: atom_id res chain seq x y z
N MET A 1 4.91 4.10 0.33
CA MET A 1 4.37 5.32 -0.28
C MET A 1 3.53 6.02 0.77
N VAL A 2 3.64 7.34 0.84
CA VAL A 2 2.79 8.16 1.72
C VAL A 2 1.60 8.57 0.85
N ASP A 3 0.40 8.19 1.22
CA ASP A 3 -0.82 8.63 0.54
C ASP A 3 -1.38 9.93 1.15
N GLU A 4 -2.45 10.47 0.58
CA GLU A 4 -3.04 11.72 1.02
C GLU A 4 -3.58 11.67 2.46
N THR A 5 -3.92 10.47 2.97
CA THR A 5 -4.42 10.29 4.34
C THR A 5 -3.33 10.55 5.39
N LEU A 6 -2.07 10.46 4.98
CA LEU A 6 -0.89 10.75 5.80
C LEU A 6 -0.31 12.15 5.59
N SER A 7 -1.02 13.01 4.85
CA SER A 7 -0.60 14.40 4.66
C SER A 7 -0.51 15.12 6.00
N GLY A 8 0.66 15.73 6.28
CA GLY A 8 0.94 16.37 7.57
C GLY A 8 1.40 15.42 8.69
N ALA A 9 1.52 14.13 8.45
CA ALA A 9 2.07 13.18 9.41
C ALA A 9 3.55 13.45 9.67
N LEU A 10 3.96 13.29 10.93
CA LEU A 10 5.37 13.39 11.33
C LEU A 10 6.01 12.01 11.33
N CYS A 11 7.21 11.92 10.78
CA CYS A 11 8.06 10.73 10.88
C CYS A 11 9.03 10.85 12.06
N SER A 12 9.31 9.73 12.71
CA SER A 12 10.42 9.69 13.67
C SER A 12 11.77 9.72 12.94
N ASP A 13 12.82 10.09 13.66
CA ASP A 13 14.22 10.10 13.16
C ASP A 13 14.76 8.71 12.76
N ASN A 14 14.03 7.64 13.09
CA ASN A 14 14.34 6.27 12.66
C ASN A 14 13.73 5.91 11.28
N ILE A 15 13.00 6.81 10.64
CA ILE A 15 12.40 6.63 9.32
C ILE A 15 13.13 7.50 8.31
N LEU A 16 13.67 6.86 7.27
CA LEU A 16 14.26 7.57 6.13
C LEU A 16 13.18 7.87 5.09
N CYS A 17 12.92 9.16 4.89
CA CYS A 17 12.06 9.63 3.81
C CYS A 17 12.92 10.14 2.65
N PHE A 18 12.54 9.79 1.44
CA PHE A 18 13.20 10.28 0.23
C PHE A 18 12.18 10.51 -0.87
N HIS A 19 12.50 11.43 -1.76
CA HIS A 19 11.72 11.71 -2.95
C HIS A 19 12.40 11.08 -4.16
N LEU A 20 11.60 10.49 -5.03
CA LEU A 20 12.07 10.03 -6.32
C LEU A 20 12.02 11.18 -7.34
N PRO A 21 12.97 11.26 -8.28
CA PRO A 21 12.84 12.16 -9.42
C PRO A 21 11.57 11.88 -10.24
N GLU A 22 11.05 12.87 -10.97
CA GLU A 22 9.81 12.77 -11.73
C GLU A 22 9.74 11.60 -12.73
N ALA A 23 10.90 11.18 -13.24
CA ALA A 23 11.00 10.01 -14.13
C ALA A 23 10.69 8.66 -13.45
N TYR A 24 10.48 8.63 -12.13
CA TYR A 24 10.30 7.42 -11.34
C TYR A 24 8.94 7.40 -10.66
N MET A 25 8.03 6.56 -11.14
CA MET A 25 6.68 6.46 -10.57
C MET A 25 6.69 5.82 -9.17
N PRO A 26 6.19 6.50 -8.13
CA PRO A 26 6.31 6.05 -6.74
C PRO A 26 5.77 4.64 -6.47
N ASN A 27 4.64 4.26 -7.08
CA ASN A 27 4.05 2.93 -6.92
C ASN A 27 4.97 1.82 -7.43
N VAL A 28 5.62 2.04 -8.57
CA VAL A 28 6.54 1.08 -9.20
C VAL A 28 7.74 0.83 -8.30
N TYR A 29 8.31 1.90 -7.79
CA TYR A 29 9.51 1.81 -6.95
C TYR A 29 9.18 1.39 -5.50
N ALA A 30 7.97 1.65 -5.02
CA ALA A 30 7.50 1.02 -3.79
C ALA A 30 7.45 -0.51 -3.92
N LEU A 31 6.98 -1.05 -5.04
CA LEU A 31 7.05 -2.49 -5.32
C LEU A 31 8.50 -2.98 -5.42
N TYR A 32 9.37 -2.25 -6.12
CA TYR A 32 10.78 -2.58 -6.23
C TYR A 32 11.44 -2.71 -4.85
N PHE A 33 11.32 -1.70 -3.98
CA PHE A 33 11.89 -1.72 -2.65
C PHE A 33 11.22 -2.75 -1.70
N ASN A 34 9.98 -3.14 -1.97
CA ASN A 34 9.28 -4.19 -1.23
C ASN A 34 9.59 -5.61 -1.74
N ASN A 35 10.29 -5.76 -2.86
CA ASN A 35 10.72 -7.07 -3.34
C ASN A 35 11.64 -7.76 -2.31
N PRO A 36 11.43 -9.06 -1.99
CA PRO A 36 12.23 -9.76 -0.99
C PRO A 36 13.74 -9.77 -1.27
N ILE A 37 14.14 -9.84 -2.54
CA ILE A 37 15.56 -9.82 -2.94
C ILE A 37 16.15 -8.45 -2.63
N ILE A 38 15.46 -7.37 -3.01
CA ILE A 38 15.93 -6.00 -2.77
C ILE A 38 15.95 -5.69 -1.27
N LYS A 39 14.93 -6.11 -0.52
CA LYS A 39 14.94 -6.02 0.95
C LYS A 39 16.14 -6.74 1.56
N SER A 40 16.45 -7.94 1.10
CA SER A 40 17.61 -8.69 1.57
C SER A 40 18.93 -7.95 1.28
N LEU A 41 19.07 -7.37 0.08
CA LEU A 41 20.25 -6.57 -0.28
C LEU A 41 20.39 -5.33 0.62
N ILE A 42 19.30 -4.59 0.82
CA ILE A 42 19.28 -3.40 1.69
C ILE A 42 19.62 -3.78 3.14
N THR A 43 19.05 -4.87 3.65
CA THR A 43 19.33 -5.37 5.01
C THR A 43 20.82 -5.70 5.19
N ARG A 44 21.47 -6.25 4.17
CA ARG A 44 22.92 -6.53 4.20
C ARG A 44 23.78 -5.26 4.25
N LEU A 45 23.27 -4.15 3.78
CA LEU A 45 23.93 -2.84 3.85
C LEU A 45 23.74 -2.16 5.22
N ALA A 46 22.73 -2.56 5.98
CA ALA A 46 22.47 -2.03 7.31
C ALA A 46 23.61 -2.39 8.27
N ARG A 47 24.05 -1.44 9.09
CA ARG A 47 25.16 -1.58 10.03
C ARG A 47 24.65 -1.53 11.47
N GLY A 48 25.34 -2.22 12.37
CA GLY A 48 25.07 -2.26 13.80
C GLY A 48 25.00 -3.67 14.34
N SER A 49 25.58 -3.90 15.53
CA SER A 49 25.65 -5.22 16.16
C SER A 49 24.40 -5.56 16.97
N VAL A 50 23.75 -4.56 17.54
CA VAL A 50 22.55 -4.73 18.39
C VAL A 50 21.29 -4.22 17.70
N GLN A 51 21.39 -3.07 17.04
CA GLN A 51 20.33 -2.50 16.21
C GLN A 51 20.89 -2.20 14.82
N GLN A 52 20.43 -2.93 13.82
CA GLN A 52 20.79 -2.64 12.44
C GLN A 52 20.11 -1.35 11.99
N ARG A 53 20.88 -0.37 11.55
CA ARG A 53 20.39 0.91 11.04
C ARG A 53 20.88 1.12 9.61
N LEU A 54 19.96 1.56 8.77
CA LEU A 54 20.26 2.07 7.44
C LEU A 54 20.41 3.59 7.55
N ASN A 55 21.57 4.11 7.15
CA ASN A 55 21.80 5.56 7.08
C ASN A 55 21.64 6.07 5.63
N GLN A 56 21.63 7.39 5.48
CA GLN A 56 21.47 8.01 4.16
C GLN A 56 22.60 7.67 3.19
N GLU A 57 23.83 7.56 3.68
CA GLU A 57 25.00 7.22 2.85
C GLU A 57 24.85 5.82 2.28
N THR A 58 24.50 4.88 3.13
CA THR A 58 24.28 3.49 2.74
C THR A 58 23.09 3.34 1.77
N LEU A 59 22.03 4.13 1.95
CA LEU A 59 20.89 4.12 1.04
C LEU A 59 21.28 4.60 -0.37
N ARG A 60 22.24 5.53 -0.49
CA ARG A 60 22.76 6.00 -1.78
C ARG A 60 23.54 4.94 -2.57
N GLU A 61 24.01 3.89 -1.91
CA GLU A 61 24.70 2.77 -2.56
C GLU A 61 23.71 1.78 -3.22
N VAL A 62 22.43 1.89 -2.92
CA VAL A 62 21.40 1.03 -3.50
C VAL A 62 21.18 1.39 -4.97
N LEU A 63 21.52 0.46 -5.85
CA LEU A 63 21.27 0.63 -7.27
C LEU A 63 19.77 0.52 -7.58
N VAL A 64 19.23 1.55 -8.17
CA VAL A 64 17.83 1.60 -8.60
C VAL A 64 17.79 1.60 -10.13
N PRO A 65 17.27 0.54 -10.76
CA PRO A 65 17.21 0.47 -12.23
C PRO A 65 16.20 1.49 -12.74
N TYR A 66 16.49 2.08 -13.90
CA TYR A 66 15.49 2.82 -14.64
C TYR A 66 14.60 1.83 -15.40
N ILE A 67 13.32 1.91 -15.18
CA ILE A 67 12.30 1.12 -15.87
C ILE A 67 11.67 2.03 -16.93
N ASN A 68 11.50 1.52 -18.14
CA ASN A 68 10.89 2.27 -19.24
C ASN A 68 9.50 2.82 -18.84
N ASP A 69 9.19 4.06 -19.25
CA ASP A 69 7.97 4.79 -18.86
C ASP A 69 6.68 4.03 -19.20
N SER A 70 6.62 3.37 -20.33
CA SER A 70 5.44 2.58 -20.71
C SER A 70 5.21 1.40 -19.75
N VAL A 71 6.28 0.78 -19.29
CA VAL A 71 6.21 -0.31 -18.31
C VAL A 71 5.86 0.23 -16.92
N GLN A 72 6.44 1.36 -16.52
CA GLN A 72 6.08 2.02 -15.28
C GLN A 72 4.59 2.38 -15.24
N THR A 73 4.06 2.97 -16.32
CA THR A 73 2.64 3.32 -16.45
C THR A 73 1.74 2.09 -16.31
N LEU A 74 2.09 0.99 -16.97
CA LEU A 74 1.32 -0.25 -16.85
C LEU A 74 1.30 -0.81 -15.43
N ILE A 75 2.44 -0.81 -14.76
CA ILE A 75 2.55 -1.27 -13.38
C ILE A 75 1.75 -0.37 -12.45
N ASP A 76 1.89 0.95 -12.58
CA ASP A 76 1.19 1.95 -11.77
C ASP A 76 -0.33 1.79 -11.88
N GLN A 77 -0.87 1.63 -13.09
CA GLN A 77 -2.28 1.34 -13.33
C GLN A 77 -2.75 0.05 -12.65
N LYS A 78 -1.94 -1.01 -12.67
CA LYS A 78 -2.26 -2.27 -12.00
C LYS A 78 -2.27 -2.12 -10.48
N VAL A 79 -1.33 -1.36 -9.92
CA VAL A 79 -1.30 -1.06 -8.48
C VAL A 79 -2.53 -0.25 -8.08
N ALA A 80 -2.85 0.83 -8.80
CA ALA A 80 -4.03 1.64 -8.53
C ALA A 80 -5.32 0.80 -8.61
N SER A 81 -5.46 -0.05 -9.65
CA SER A 81 -6.59 -0.97 -9.77
C SER A 81 -6.68 -1.95 -8.59
N SER A 82 -5.56 -2.43 -8.08
CA SER A 82 -5.50 -3.32 -6.92
C SER A 82 -6.02 -2.64 -5.65
N PHE A 83 -5.67 -1.38 -5.42
CA PHE A 83 -6.19 -0.62 -4.28
C PHE A 83 -7.70 -0.40 -4.39
N ASN A 84 -8.21 -0.03 -5.57
CA ASN A 84 -9.63 0.17 -5.80
C ASN A 84 -10.44 -1.14 -5.60
N LEU A 85 -9.89 -2.28 -6.04
CA LEU A 85 -10.52 -3.58 -5.83
C LEU A 85 -10.53 -3.98 -4.35
N ARG A 86 -9.46 -3.66 -3.63
CA ARG A 86 -9.39 -3.90 -2.19
C ARG A 86 -10.44 -3.08 -1.44
N GLU A 87 -10.54 -1.78 -1.73
CA GLU A 87 -11.54 -0.89 -1.12
C GLU A 87 -12.97 -1.39 -1.38
N LYS A 88 -13.27 -1.78 -2.63
CA LYS A 88 -14.55 -2.39 -2.97
C LYS A 88 -14.80 -3.67 -2.18
N SER A 89 -13.80 -4.53 -2.03
CA SER A 89 -13.91 -5.77 -1.27
C SER A 89 -14.21 -5.51 0.20
N GLU A 90 -13.51 -4.54 0.81
CA GLU A 90 -13.72 -4.14 2.20
C GLU A 90 -15.14 -3.56 2.40
N HIS A 91 -15.60 -2.75 1.44
CA HIS A 91 -16.96 -2.19 1.46
C HIS A 91 -18.04 -3.28 1.37
N ILE A 92 -17.91 -4.21 0.41
CA ILE A 92 -18.85 -5.32 0.25
C ILE A 92 -18.87 -6.20 1.51
N LEU A 93 -17.70 -6.48 2.08
CA LEU A 93 -17.60 -7.27 3.31
C LEU A 93 -18.34 -6.60 4.47
N ALA A 94 -18.19 -5.28 4.62
CA ALA A 94 -18.92 -4.52 5.64
C ALA A 94 -20.45 -4.60 5.45
N ILE A 95 -20.93 -4.52 4.19
CA ILE A 95 -22.36 -4.68 3.87
C ILE A 95 -22.83 -6.09 4.28
N VAL A 96 -22.08 -7.14 3.91
CA VAL A 96 -22.44 -8.53 4.23
C VAL A 96 -22.50 -8.75 5.74
N ILE A 97 -21.48 -8.28 6.48
CA ILE A 97 -21.48 -8.39 7.95
C ILE A 97 -22.72 -7.71 8.53
N ARG A 98 -23.00 -6.49 8.12
CA ARG A 98 -24.17 -5.74 8.63
C ARG A 98 -25.50 -6.41 8.27
N THR A 99 -25.60 -7.00 7.09
CA THR A 99 -26.79 -7.75 6.68
C THR A 99 -27.05 -8.96 7.58
N VAL A 100 -25.99 -9.70 7.93
CA VAL A 100 -26.09 -10.85 8.83
C VAL A 100 -26.49 -10.41 10.25
N GLU A 101 -25.90 -9.35 10.76
CA GLU A 101 -26.29 -8.77 12.06
C GLU A 101 -27.77 -8.40 12.09
N MET A 102 -28.24 -7.69 11.03
CA MET A 102 -29.66 -7.32 10.92
C MET A 102 -30.58 -8.54 10.83
N ALA A 103 -30.18 -9.58 10.12
CA ALA A 103 -30.98 -10.81 10.02
C ALA A 103 -31.17 -11.48 11.40
N ILE A 104 -30.13 -11.44 12.23
CA ILE A 104 -30.17 -11.96 13.60
C ILE A 104 -31.01 -11.07 14.52
N GLU A 105 -30.87 -9.76 14.44
CA GLU A 105 -31.51 -8.80 15.34
C GLU A 105 -32.95 -8.47 14.97
N GLN A 106 -33.27 -8.37 13.67
CA GLN A 106 -34.52 -7.82 13.16
C GLN A 106 -35.27 -8.76 12.21
N GLY A 107 -34.66 -9.91 11.87
CA GLY A 107 -35.24 -10.91 10.97
C GLY A 107 -34.78 -10.75 9.52
N GLU A 108 -34.99 -11.84 8.74
CA GLU A 108 -34.50 -11.96 7.36
C GLU A 108 -35.11 -10.93 6.41
N ASP A 109 -36.39 -10.62 6.56
CA ASP A 109 -37.09 -9.69 5.67
C ASP A 109 -36.51 -8.27 5.76
N ALA A 110 -36.22 -7.80 6.97
CA ALA A 110 -35.60 -6.51 7.20
C ALA A 110 -34.17 -6.46 6.62
N ALA A 111 -33.39 -7.50 6.81
CA ALA A 111 -32.05 -7.62 6.29
C ALA A 111 -32.04 -7.64 4.74
N LEU A 112 -32.92 -8.37 4.12
CA LEU A 112 -33.02 -8.42 2.66
C LEU A 112 -33.49 -7.09 2.05
N ALA A 113 -34.39 -6.37 2.71
CA ALA A 113 -34.81 -5.04 2.27
C ALA A 113 -33.63 -4.06 2.34
N TRP A 114 -32.88 -4.07 3.42
CA TRP A 114 -31.69 -3.22 3.58
C TRP A 114 -30.60 -3.56 2.56
N LEU A 115 -30.34 -4.86 2.32
CA LEU A 115 -29.31 -5.29 1.37
C LEU A 115 -29.64 -4.83 -0.06
N LYS A 116 -30.89 -4.90 -0.48
CA LYS A 116 -31.32 -4.43 -1.81
C LYS A 116 -31.03 -2.94 -2.00
N ASP A 117 -31.29 -2.11 -0.98
CA ASP A 117 -31.01 -0.66 -1.02
C ASP A 117 -29.49 -0.35 -1.15
N LYS A 118 -28.61 -1.26 -0.72
CA LYS A 118 -27.14 -1.06 -0.75
C LYS A 118 -26.44 -1.62 -1.98
N VAL A 119 -27.11 -2.48 -2.74
CA VAL A 119 -26.53 -3.16 -3.91
C VAL A 119 -27.04 -2.56 -5.23
N GLU A 120 -28.14 -1.80 -5.22
CA GLU A 120 -28.59 -0.98 -6.36
C GLU A 120 -27.77 0.32 -6.47
#